data_8c2486a55f7af04308f677bcf58bee56
#
_entry.id   8c2486a55f7af04308f677bcf58bee56
#
_cell.length_a   1.000
_cell.length_b   1.000
_cell.length_c   1.000
_cell.angle_alpha   90.00
_cell.angle_beta   90.00
_cell.angle_gamma   90.00
#
_symmetry.space_group_name_H-M   'P 1'
#
loop_
_entity.id
_entity.type
_entity.pdbx_description
1 polymer ?
#
loop_
_entity_poly.entity_id
_entity_poly.type
_entity_poly.pdbx_seq_one_letter_code
_entity_poly.pdbx_strand_id
1 'polypeptide(L)'
;MTRDFVIPVSRASAQRFEEWERDPGQAAAAKLAATVVLVRDGVDGVEVFLQWRVASMAFAPRRAVFPGGSVDPGDRESIPWAGPSAATWAAALGCPPGDAAAIVTAAIRELFEETGVLLASPARQCPDQASQDQTSPEQVSPDQTSQDQTSPEQTSPEQVSPEQVSPEQASPEQTSPEQTSPEKTGAEQTSVDGAGAHVTSEPWRGRARAALLAREATLAGVLRQAGLVARTDLLGYHAHWITPEIEPRRYDTHFFTAVLPEGERADGETSEADRAEWIRPERALATMAEALMPPTIAALEDLATARRAADLVRLRRDVTVILPVPHRVGDGWAMRVATW
;
A
#
# COMPACT_ATOMS: atom_id res chain seq x y z
N MET A 1 -8.59 27.81 -2.97
CA MET A 1 -9.40 27.59 -4.20
C MET A 1 -10.04 26.23 -4.11
N THR A 2 -11.11 25.95 -4.87
CA THR A 2 -11.73 24.62 -4.96
C THR A 2 -11.70 24.15 -6.40
N ARG A 3 -11.67 22.85 -6.61
CA ARG A 3 -11.73 22.21 -7.94
C ARG A 3 -12.84 21.17 -7.97
N ASP A 4 -13.56 21.13 -9.06
CA ASP A 4 -14.61 20.16 -9.30
C ASP A 4 -14.14 19.09 -10.29
N PHE A 5 -14.20 17.82 -9.84
CA PHE A 5 -14.03 16.67 -10.73
C PHE A 5 -15.42 16.18 -11.12
N VAL A 6 -15.79 16.45 -12.37
CA VAL A 6 -17.03 15.88 -12.93
C VAL A 6 -16.84 14.38 -13.13
N ILE A 7 -17.63 13.60 -12.40
CA ILE A 7 -17.60 12.14 -12.50
C ILE A 7 -18.80 11.65 -13.29
N PRO A 8 -18.60 10.70 -14.21
CA PRO A 8 -19.69 9.96 -14.81
C PRO A 8 -20.42 9.18 -13.71
N VAL A 9 -21.63 9.60 -13.39
CA VAL A 9 -22.38 9.02 -12.28
C VAL A 9 -23.34 7.96 -12.84
N SER A 10 -23.21 6.72 -12.37
CA SER A 10 -24.21 5.70 -12.63
C SER A 10 -25.54 6.10 -11.99
N ARG A 11 -26.67 5.55 -12.50
CA ARG A 11 -27.99 5.78 -11.89
C ARG A 11 -28.02 5.42 -10.40
N ALA A 12 -27.33 4.34 -10.01
CA ALA A 12 -27.23 3.92 -8.61
C ALA A 12 -26.41 4.89 -7.76
N SER A 13 -25.34 5.49 -8.32
CA SER A 13 -24.56 6.52 -7.63
C SER A 13 -25.34 7.82 -7.50
N ALA A 14 -26.07 8.23 -8.54
CA ALA A 14 -26.92 9.43 -8.46
C ALA A 14 -27.98 9.30 -7.37
N GLN A 15 -28.64 8.15 -7.26
CA GLN A 15 -29.63 7.89 -6.21
C GLN A 15 -29.00 8.00 -4.82
N ARG A 16 -27.82 7.41 -4.60
CA ARG A 16 -27.08 7.55 -3.31
C ARG A 16 -26.74 9.00 -2.99
N PHE A 17 -26.33 9.79 -3.98
CA PHE A 17 -26.04 11.21 -3.81
C PHE A 17 -27.27 12.00 -3.41
N GLU A 18 -28.42 11.70 -4.00
CA GLU A 18 -29.71 12.33 -3.64
C GLU A 18 -30.17 11.94 -2.24
N GLU A 19 -29.99 10.69 -1.86
CA GLU A 19 -30.28 10.20 -0.51
C GLU A 19 -29.39 10.88 0.52
N TRP A 20 -28.09 10.96 0.26
CA TRP A 20 -27.10 11.58 1.12
C TRP A 20 -27.29 13.11 1.25
N GLU A 21 -27.66 13.80 0.16
CA GLU A 21 -27.99 15.23 0.19
C GLU A 21 -29.19 15.51 1.09
N ARG A 22 -30.18 14.60 1.10
CA ARG A 22 -31.40 14.72 1.89
C ARG A 22 -31.17 14.41 3.38
N ASP A 23 -30.41 13.39 3.66
CA ASP A 23 -30.09 12.90 5.01
C ASP A 23 -28.69 12.27 5.02
N PRO A 24 -27.64 13.05 5.35
CA PRO A 24 -26.29 12.52 5.49
C PRO A 24 -26.26 11.56 6.69
N GLY A 25 -26.37 10.26 6.43
CA GLY A 25 -26.25 9.22 7.44
C GLY A 25 -24.84 9.19 8.08
N GLN A 26 -24.61 8.23 8.96
CA GLN A 26 -23.27 8.00 9.52
C GLN A 26 -22.34 7.43 8.45
N ALA A 27 -21.24 8.14 8.18
CA ALA A 27 -20.22 7.67 7.24
C ALA A 27 -19.58 6.36 7.71
N ALA A 28 -19.32 5.44 6.79
CA ALA A 28 -18.54 4.25 7.07
C ALA A 28 -17.12 4.63 7.52
N ALA A 29 -16.52 3.85 8.43
CA ALA A 29 -15.14 4.06 8.83
C ALA A 29 -14.19 3.87 7.63
N ALA A 30 -13.26 4.80 7.44
CA ALA A 30 -12.23 4.70 6.44
C ALA A 30 -11.10 3.75 6.92
N LYS A 31 -10.66 2.85 6.04
CA LYS A 31 -9.53 1.95 6.30
C LYS A 31 -8.24 2.62 5.88
N LEU A 32 -7.21 2.56 6.71
CA LEU A 32 -5.87 3.01 6.33
C LEU A 32 -5.39 2.26 5.08
N ALA A 33 -4.81 3.00 4.15
CA ALA A 33 -4.31 2.49 2.89
C ALA A 33 -3.06 3.25 2.44
N ALA A 34 -2.25 2.62 1.62
CA ALA A 34 -1.08 3.22 0.99
C ALA A 34 -1.10 2.97 -0.51
N THR A 35 -0.66 3.95 -1.27
CA THR A 35 -0.52 3.88 -2.74
C THR A 35 0.84 4.41 -3.13
N VAL A 36 1.52 3.75 -4.08
CA VAL A 36 2.83 4.16 -4.56
C VAL A 36 2.75 4.59 -6.02
N VAL A 37 3.01 5.85 -6.26
CA VAL A 37 3.21 6.43 -7.59
C VAL A 37 4.63 6.09 -8.03
N LEU A 38 4.80 4.94 -8.68
CA LEU A 38 6.09 4.46 -9.16
C LEU A 38 6.45 5.19 -10.46
N VAL A 39 7.59 5.86 -10.46
CA VAL A 39 8.05 6.68 -11.60
C VAL A 39 9.45 6.28 -12.06
N ARG A 40 9.78 6.59 -13.30
CA ARG A 40 11.13 6.47 -13.87
C ARG A 40 11.40 7.58 -14.86
N ASP A 41 12.67 7.82 -15.16
CA ASP A 41 13.04 8.62 -16.31
C ASP A 41 12.91 7.77 -17.59
N GLY A 42 12.06 8.18 -18.50
CA GLY A 42 11.89 7.61 -19.84
C GLY A 42 12.69 8.40 -20.88
N VAL A 43 12.59 7.98 -22.15
CA VAL A 43 13.30 8.64 -23.26
C VAL A 43 12.83 10.09 -23.45
N ASP A 44 11.53 10.34 -23.32
CA ASP A 44 10.89 11.63 -23.61
C ASP A 44 10.42 12.36 -22.34
N GLY A 45 10.90 11.99 -21.16
CA GLY A 45 10.53 12.59 -19.87
C GLY A 45 10.12 11.54 -18.84
N VAL A 46 9.51 11.99 -17.75
CA VAL A 46 9.06 11.11 -16.66
C VAL A 46 7.94 10.21 -17.14
N GLU A 47 8.05 8.92 -16.82
CA GLU A 47 7.00 7.93 -16.99
C GLU A 47 6.53 7.42 -15.64
N VAL A 48 5.24 7.08 -15.55
CA VAL A 48 4.59 6.51 -14.38
C VAL A 48 4.03 5.14 -14.70
N PHE A 49 4.08 4.24 -13.72
CA PHE A 49 3.50 2.90 -13.82
C PHE A 49 2.01 2.94 -13.44
N LEU A 50 1.15 2.54 -14.36
CA LEU A 50 -0.28 2.41 -14.15
C LEU A 50 -0.75 0.99 -14.40
N GLN A 51 -1.75 0.55 -13.63
CA GLN A 51 -2.41 -0.74 -13.74
C GLN A 51 -3.91 -0.57 -13.98
N TRP A 52 -4.51 -1.44 -14.80
CA TRP A 52 -5.96 -1.50 -14.99
C TRP A 52 -6.56 -2.59 -14.12
N ARG A 53 -7.37 -2.18 -13.18
CA ARG A 53 -8.05 -3.11 -12.27
C ARG A 53 -9.03 -4.00 -13.04
N VAL A 54 -9.00 -5.31 -12.71
CA VAL A 54 -9.95 -6.28 -13.29
C VAL A 54 -11.39 -5.90 -12.99
N ALA A 55 -12.31 -6.28 -13.87
CA ALA A 55 -13.72 -5.94 -13.76
C ALA A 55 -14.42 -6.52 -12.51
N SER A 56 -13.86 -7.59 -11.92
CA SER A 56 -14.37 -8.25 -10.72
C SER A 56 -14.03 -7.55 -9.41
N MET A 57 -13.18 -6.52 -9.44
CA MET A 57 -12.79 -5.80 -8.23
C MET A 57 -13.97 -5.07 -7.57
N ALA A 58 -14.02 -5.19 -6.24
CA ALA A 58 -15.09 -4.60 -5.43
C ALA A 58 -15.03 -3.06 -5.33
N PHE A 59 -13.84 -2.48 -5.59
CA PHE A 59 -13.61 -1.03 -5.59
C PHE A 59 -12.90 -0.63 -6.88
N ALA A 60 -13.37 0.47 -7.51
CA ALA A 60 -12.81 1.04 -8.74
C ALA A 60 -12.55 0.00 -9.87
N PRO A 61 -13.52 -0.88 -10.25
CA PRO A 61 -13.33 -1.83 -11.35
C PRO A 61 -13.08 -1.08 -12.67
N ARG A 62 -12.20 -1.64 -13.52
CA ARG A 62 -11.83 -1.07 -14.84
C ARG A 62 -11.23 0.33 -14.78
N ARG A 63 -10.70 0.75 -13.63
CA ARG A 63 -9.98 2.03 -13.50
C ARG A 63 -8.48 1.82 -13.64
N ALA A 64 -7.84 2.83 -14.20
CA ALA A 64 -6.39 2.92 -14.18
C ALA A 64 -5.96 3.51 -12.83
N VAL A 65 -5.10 2.78 -12.11
CA VAL A 65 -4.67 3.09 -10.74
C VAL A 65 -3.16 2.91 -10.59
N PHE A 66 -2.61 3.48 -9.53
CA PHE A 66 -1.26 3.15 -9.06
C PHE A 66 -1.30 1.90 -8.17
N PRO A 67 -0.18 1.18 -8.00
CA PRO A 67 -0.05 0.10 -7.04
C PRO A 67 -0.41 0.54 -5.62
N GLY A 68 -1.16 -0.29 -4.90
CA GLY A 68 -1.54 0.05 -3.53
C GLY A 68 -2.75 -0.67 -3.01
N GLY A 69 -2.86 -0.71 -1.67
CA GLY A 69 -3.95 -1.36 -0.97
C GLY A 69 -4.07 -0.94 0.49
N SER A 70 -4.85 -1.70 1.25
CA SER A 70 -5.09 -1.42 2.67
C SER A 70 -3.92 -1.86 3.55
N VAL A 71 -3.74 -1.14 4.66
CA VAL A 71 -2.84 -1.59 5.72
C VAL A 71 -3.38 -2.88 6.34
N ASP A 72 -2.56 -3.93 6.31
CA ASP A 72 -2.86 -5.23 6.89
C ASP A 72 -2.28 -5.35 8.32
N PRO A 73 -2.79 -6.26 9.15
CA PRO A 73 -2.23 -6.49 10.49
C PRO A 73 -0.72 -6.80 10.50
N GLY A 74 -0.22 -7.53 9.49
CA GLY A 74 1.21 -7.83 9.33
C GLY A 74 2.10 -6.61 9.06
N ASP A 75 1.54 -5.53 8.55
CA ASP A 75 2.27 -4.28 8.32
C ASP A 75 2.62 -3.54 9.63
N ARG A 76 2.00 -3.96 10.76
CA ARG A 76 2.31 -3.45 12.10
C ARG A 76 3.48 -4.15 12.77
N GLU A 77 4.01 -5.19 12.15
CA GLU A 77 5.25 -5.82 12.62
C GLU A 77 6.43 -4.87 12.41
N SER A 78 7.34 -4.85 13.38
CA SER A 78 8.58 -4.07 13.24
C SER A 78 9.45 -4.64 12.13
N ILE A 79 9.85 -3.79 11.19
CA ILE A 79 10.79 -4.09 10.12
C ILE A 79 12.06 -3.27 10.28
N PRO A 80 13.22 -3.83 9.94
CA PRO A 80 14.42 -3.01 9.81
C PRO A 80 14.28 -2.13 8.57
N TRP A 81 14.51 -0.82 8.73
CA TRP A 81 14.51 0.10 7.60
C TRP A 81 15.66 1.11 7.66
N ALA A 82 16.03 1.64 6.49
CA ALA A 82 16.88 2.78 6.33
C ALA A 82 16.05 3.99 5.88
N GLY A 83 16.45 5.18 6.33
CA GLY A 83 15.76 6.43 6.00
C GLY A 83 15.08 7.09 7.19
N PRO A 84 14.06 7.93 6.97
CA PRO A 84 13.38 8.68 8.03
C PRO A 84 12.80 7.76 9.10
N SER A 85 12.92 8.15 10.37
CA SER A 85 12.37 7.38 11.49
C SER A 85 10.83 7.32 11.46
N ALA A 86 10.24 6.36 12.18
CA ALA A 86 8.79 6.30 12.34
C ALA A 86 8.19 7.60 12.90
N ALA A 87 8.91 8.29 13.79
CA ALA A 87 8.50 9.59 14.30
C ALA A 87 8.54 10.69 13.23
N THR A 88 9.53 10.65 12.33
CA THR A 88 9.61 11.58 11.19
C THR A 88 8.45 11.35 10.22
N TRP A 89 8.14 10.09 9.91
CA TRP A 89 6.98 9.74 9.10
C TRP A 89 5.66 10.12 9.77
N ALA A 90 5.53 9.90 11.09
CA ALA A 90 4.34 10.29 11.85
C ALA A 90 4.06 11.80 11.74
N ALA A 91 5.10 12.62 11.86
CA ALA A 91 4.98 14.07 11.69
C ALA A 91 4.56 14.46 10.27
N ALA A 92 5.09 13.78 9.24
CA ALA A 92 4.73 14.04 7.84
C ALA A 92 3.31 13.56 7.50
N LEU A 93 2.90 12.39 8.01
CA LEU A 93 1.60 11.79 7.73
C LEU A 93 0.48 12.33 8.64
N GLY A 94 0.82 13.02 9.72
CA GLY A 94 -0.17 13.56 10.68
C GLY A 94 -0.87 12.48 11.51
N CYS A 95 -0.20 11.35 11.79
CA CYS A 95 -0.77 10.21 12.49
C CYS A 95 0.20 9.65 13.56
N PRO A 96 -0.25 8.74 14.47
CA PRO A 96 0.63 8.12 15.45
C PRO A 96 1.80 7.35 14.82
N PRO A 97 2.99 7.27 15.47
CA PRO A 97 4.16 6.59 14.92
C PRO A 97 3.93 5.13 14.51
N GLY A 98 3.09 4.38 15.25
CA GLY A 98 2.74 3.01 14.92
C GLY A 98 1.90 2.89 13.63
N ASP A 99 1.00 3.85 13.40
CA ASP A 99 0.22 3.91 12.16
C ASP A 99 1.10 4.36 10.99
N ALA A 100 1.96 5.36 11.21
CA ALA A 100 2.92 5.81 10.20
C ALA A 100 3.84 4.67 9.73
N ALA A 101 4.39 3.89 10.68
CA ALA A 101 5.20 2.72 10.35
C ALA A 101 4.40 1.69 9.54
N ALA A 102 3.18 1.40 9.93
CA ALA A 102 2.32 0.45 9.22
C ALA A 102 1.97 0.93 7.79
N ILE A 103 1.65 2.22 7.62
CA ILE A 103 1.35 2.81 6.30
C ILE A 103 2.57 2.73 5.37
N VAL A 104 3.77 3.06 5.87
CA VAL A 104 5.02 2.98 5.08
C VAL A 104 5.36 1.53 4.74
N THR A 105 5.16 0.60 5.68
CA THR A 105 5.34 -0.84 5.43
C THR A 105 4.36 -1.34 4.38
N ALA A 106 3.08 -0.97 4.47
CA ALA A 106 2.07 -1.29 3.47
C ALA A 106 2.44 -0.77 2.08
N ALA A 107 2.96 0.47 1.97
CA ALA A 107 3.40 1.03 0.70
C ALA A 107 4.47 0.16 0.02
N ILE A 108 5.47 -0.31 0.78
CA ILE A 108 6.53 -1.17 0.24
C ILE A 108 6.00 -2.57 -0.09
N ARG A 109 5.13 -3.14 0.75
CA ARG A 109 4.52 -4.46 0.53
C ARG A 109 3.66 -4.46 -0.72
N GLU A 110 2.72 -3.54 -0.83
CA GLU A 110 1.79 -3.44 -1.96
C GLU A 110 2.55 -3.21 -3.28
N LEU A 111 3.56 -2.33 -3.27
CA LEU A 111 4.43 -2.15 -4.44
C LEU A 111 5.07 -3.46 -4.87
N PHE A 112 5.61 -4.24 -3.93
CA PHE A 112 6.25 -5.53 -4.24
C PHE A 112 5.22 -6.57 -4.68
N GLU A 113 4.09 -6.68 -4.02
CA GLU A 113 3.01 -7.62 -4.38
C GLU A 113 2.46 -7.36 -5.78
N GLU A 114 2.25 -6.11 -6.14
CA GLU A 114 1.60 -5.77 -7.40
C GLU A 114 2.56 -5.60 -8.57
N THR A 115 3.83 -5.26 -8.32
CA THR A 115 4.79 -4.93 -9.41
C THR A 115 6.07 -5.73 -9.40
N GLY A 116 6.35 -6.51 -8.34
CA GLY A 116 7.63 -7.18 -8.16
C GLY A 116 8.79 -6.26 -7.73
N VAL A 117 8.57 -4.93 -7.68
CA VAL A 117 9.60 -3.96 -7.24
C VAL A 117 9.68 -3.93 -5.72
N LEU A 118 10.82 -4.32 -5.18
CA LEU A 118 11.06 -4.31 -3.74
C LEU A 118 12.00 -3.16 -3.35
N LEU A 119 11.48 -2.19 -2.61
CA LEU A 119 12.28 -1.10 -2.05
C LEU A 119 13.04 -1.59 -0.81
N ALA A 120 14.08 -2.36 -1.05
CA ALA A 120 14.94 -2.90 0.00
C ALA A 120 16.38 -3.07 -0.48
N SER A 121 17.32 -3.14 0.46
CA SER A 121 18.73 -3.40 0.17
C SER A 121 19.36 -4.26 1.27
N PRO A 122 20.50 -4.96 1.00
CA PRO A 122 21.22 -5.67 2.04
C PRO A 122 21.62 -4.75 3.20
N ALA A 123 21.46 -5.22 4.43
CA ALA A 123 21.74 -4.44 5.65
C ALA A 123 23.16 -3.83 5.68
N ARG A 124 24.13 -4.50 5.08
CA ARG A 124 25.53 -4.05 5.00
C ARG A 124 25.76 -2.83 4.11
N GLN A 125 24.78 -2.44 3.30
CA GLN A 125 24.88 -1.30 2.36
C GLN A 125 24.22 -0.02 2.89
N CYS A 126 23.66 -0.05 4.10
CA CYS A 126 22.99 1.10 4.71
C CYS A 126 23.92 1.79 5.72
N PRO A 127 24.41 3.01 5.45
CA PRO A 127 25.37 3.71 6.32
C PRO A 127 24.83 4.15 7.69
N ASP A 128 23.50 4.20 7.89
CA ASP A 128 22.90 4.88 9.05
C ASP A 128 22.32 3.96 10.15
N GLN A 129 22.62 2.65 10.17
CA GLN A 129 22.11 1.76 11.24
C GLN A 129 22.88 1.81 12.58
N ALA A 130 23.97 2.54 12.65
CA ALA A 130 24.81 2.55 13.86
C ALA A 130 24.25 3.32 15.06
N SER A 131 23.11 4.00 14.94
CA SER A 131 22.62 4.93 15.97
C SER A 131 21.26 4.60 16.61
N GLN A 132 20.60 3.51 16.27
CA GLN A 132 19.24 3.25 16.79
C GLN A 132 19.15 2.17 17.88
N ASP A 133 20.24 1.47 18.22
CA ASP A 133 20.20 0.32 19.14
C ASP A 133 20.66 0.62 20.57
N GLN A 134 20.79 1.89 20.99
CA GLN A 134 21.16 2.24 22.37
C GLN A 134 20.21 3.27 22.99
N THR A 135 19.00 2.87 23.30
CA THR A 135 18.22 3.41 24.41
C THR A 135 17.55 2.26 25.15
N SER A 136 18.35 1.56 25.96
CA SER A 136 17.82 0.78 27.08
C SER A 136 17.13 1.76 28.03
N PRO A 137 15.90 1.48 28.47
CA PRO A 137 15.31 2.29 29.54
C PRO A 137 16.14 2.09 30.81
N GLU A 138 16.70 3.17 31.30
CA GLU A 138 17.36 3.28 32.60
C GLU A 138 16.37 2.79 33.69
N GLN A 139 16.74 1.71 34.37
CA GLN A 139 16.01 1.19 35.52
C GLN A 139 16.16 2.21 36.66
N VAL A 140 15.17 3.04 36.84
CA VAL A 140 15.02 3.83 38.06
C VAL A 140 14.49 2.87 39.15
N SER A 141 15.37 2.50 40.07
CA SER A 141 15.00 1.79 41.29
C SER A 141 14.21 2.75 42.19
N PRO A 142 13.01 2.40 42.60
CA PRO A 142 12.35 3.18 43.65
C PRO A 142 12.91 2.79 45.02
N ASP A 143 13.26 3.84 45.75
CA ASP A 143 13.73 3.86 47.14
C ASP A 143 12.69 3.20 48.07
N GLN A 144 13.23 2.39 49.00
CA GLN A 144 12.43 1.65 50.01
C GLN A 144 11.94 2.65 51.07
N THR A 145 10.65 2.84 51.16
CA THR A 145 10.03 3.38 52.37
C THR A 145 9.01 2.34 52.90
N SER A 146 9.37 1.79 54.06
CA SER A 146 8.56 0.88 54.85
C SER A 146 7.29 1.58 55.35
N GLN A 147 6.14 0.96 55.19
CA GLN A 147 5.03 1.10 56.16
C GLN A 147 3.97 -0.03 56.00
N ASP A 148 3.88 -0.75 57.09
CA ASP A 148 2.72 -1.29 57.77
C ASP A 148 1.66 -2.19 57.09
N GLN A 149 1.55 -3.34 57.74
CA GLN A 149 0.66 -4.47 57.49
C GLN A 149 -0.80 -4.11 57.78
N THR A 150 -1.69 -4.43 56.89
CA THR A 150 -3.05 -4.91 57.23
C THR A 150 -3.54 -5.84 56.11
N SER A 151 -3.78 -7.10 56.53
CA SER A 151 -4.40 -8.12 55.68
C SER A 151 -5.89 -7.91 55.54
N PRO A 152 -6.44 -8.16 54.37
CA PRO A 152 -7.82 -8.62 54.29
C PRO A 152 -7.92 -10.04 53.71
N GLU A 153 -8.92 -10.69 54.25
CA GLU A 153 -9.45 -12.01 54.14
C GLU A 153 -9.68 -12.55 52.72
N GLN A 154 -9.31 -13.80 52.50
CA GLN A 154 -9.53 -14.57 51.27
C GLN A 154 -11.00 -15.01 51.14
N THR A 155 -11.63 -14.64 50.04
CA THR A 155 -12.81 -15.35 49.54
C THR A 155 -12.52 -15.91 48.16
N SER A 156 -12.49 -17.23 48.04
CA SER A 156 -12.37 -17.96 46.76
C SER A 156 -13.70 -17.97 46.02
N PRO A 157 -13.71 -17.76 44.70
CA PRO A 157 -14.84 -18.18 43.90
C PRO A 157 -14.60 -19.54 43.25
N GLU A 158 -15.68 -20.31 43.31
CA GLU A 158 -15.93 -21.66 42.83
C GLU A 158 -15.69 -21.82 41.33
N GLN A 159 -14.96 -22.86 40.93
CA GLN A 159 -14.73 -23.24 39.53
C GLN A 159 -15.96 -23.95 38.96
N VAL A 160 -16.56 -23.43 37.92
CA VAL A 160 -17.51 -24.11 37.06
C VAL A 160 -16.82 -24.48 35.77
N SER A 161 -16.63 -25.78 35.51
CA SER A 161 -16.11 -26.32 34.25
C SER A 161 -17.20 -26.32 33.16
N PRO A 162 -16.92 -25.90 31.94
CA PRO A 162 -17.80 -26.18 30.82
C PRO A 162 -17.45 -27.50 30.14
N GLU A 163 -18.51 -28.26 29.90
CA GLU A 163 -18.61 -29.56 29.24
C GLU A 163 -18.14 -29.50 27.78
N GLN A 164 -17.27 -30.42 27.37
CA GLN A 164 -16.77 -30.60 26.01
C GLN A 164 -17.82 -31.28 25.13
N VAL A 165 -18.29 -30.61 24.10
CA VAL A 165 -19.03 -31.24 23.01
C VAL A 165 -18.10 -31.35 21.79
N SER A 166 -17.78 -32.58 21.40
CA SER A 166 -17.02 -32.89 20.17
C SER A 166 -17.93 -32.81 18.94
N PRO A 167 -17.50 -32.19 17.86
CA PRO A 167 -18.16 -32.37 16.57
C PRO A 167 -17.56 -33.55 15.79
N GLU A 168 -18.47 -34.33 15.25
CA GLU A 168 -18.32 -35.50 14.40
C GLU A 168 -17.63 -35.14 13.05
N GLN A 169 -16.63 -35.94 12.66
CA GLN A 169 -15.87 -35.82 11.44
C GLN A 169 -16.67 -36.36 10.23
N ALA A 170 -16.97 -35.54 9.26
CA ALA A 170 -17.35 -35.98 7.92
C ALA A 170 -16.18 -35.76 6.97
N SER A 171 -15.65 -36.86 6.42
CA SER A 171 -14.63 -36.87 5.37
C SER A 171 -15.24 -36.60 4.00
N PRO A 172 -14.70 -35.74 3.16
CA PRO A 172 -15.01 -35.73 1.75
C PRO A 172 -14.08 -36.64 0.94
N GLU A 173 -14.69 -37.37 0.03
CA GLU A 173 -14.14 -38.28 -0.95
C GLU A 173 -13.21 -37.59 -1.95
N GLN A 174 -12.01 -38.15 -2.16
CA GLN A 174 -11.01 -37.69 -3.13
C GLN A 174 -11.38 -38.16 -4.55
N THR A 175 -11.62 -37.22 -5.45
CA THR A 175 -11.56 -37.48 -6.90
C THR A 175 -10.33 -36.78 -7.48
N SER A 176 -9.39 -37.59 -7.96
CA SER A 176 -8.19 -37.14 -8.69
C SER A 176 -8.54 -36.78 -10.14
N PRO A 177 -8.05 -35.69 -10.68
CA PRO A 177 -7.99 -35.52 -12.15
C PRO A 177 -6.67 -35.97 -12.72
N GLU A 178 -6.79 -36.67 -13.86
CA GLU A 178 -5.79 -37.27 -14.71
C GLU A 178 -4.81 -36.23 -15.30
N GLN A 179 -3.52 -36.54 -15.22
CA GLN A 179 -2.43 -35.73 -15.77
C GLN A 179 -2.32 -35.97 -17.29
N THR A 180 -2.46 -34.92 -18.07
CA THR A 180 -1.97 -34.91 -19.47
C THR A 180 -0.81 -33.91 -19.57
N SER A 181 0.37 -34.45 -19.87
CA SER A 181 1.60 -33.69 -20.16
C SER A 181 1.59 -33.20 -21.61
N PRO A 182 2.00 -31.98 -21.92
CA PRO A 182 2.45 -31.64 -23.26
C PRO A 182 3.97 -31.72 -23.41
N GLU A 183 4.36 -32.24 -24.57
CA GLU A 183 5.68 -32.52 -25.10
C GLU A 183 6.54 -31.24 -25.25
N LYS A 184 7.82 -31.42 -24.96
CA LYS A 184 8.89 -30.43 -25.18
C LYS A 184 9.23 -30.31 -26.65
N THR A 185 9.20 -29.10 -27.18
CA THR A 185 9.98 -28.77 -28.40
C THR A 185 11.05 -27.75 -28.05
N GLY A 186 12.29 -28.12 -28.24
CA GLY A 186 13.45 -27.29 -27.96
C GLY A 186 13.66 -26.25 -29.07
N ALA A 187 14.14 -25.09 -28.64
CA ALA A 187 14.88 -24.17 -29.50
C ALA A 187 16.04 -23.61 -28.67
N GLU A 188 17.21 -24.05 -29.09
CA GLU A 188 18.53 -23.56 -28.71
C GLU A 188 18.71 -22.13 -29.19
N GLN A 189 19.02 -21.17 -28.30
CA GLN A 189 19.63 -19.92 -28.72
C GLN A 189 20.78 -19.54 -27.78
N THR A 190 21.92 -19.44 -28.42
CA THR A 190 23.26 -19.13 -27.98
C THR A 190 23.39 -17.81 -27.20
N SER A 191 24.25 -17.91 -26.18
CA SER A 191 24.77 -16.86 -25.33
C SER A 191 25.55 -15.76 -26.05
N VAL A 192 25.43 -14.50 -25.57
CA VAL A 192 26.54 -13.55 -25.61
C VAL A 192 26.61 -12.85 -24.24
N ASP A 193 27.80 -12.83 -23.67
CA ASP A 193 28.20 -12.31 -22.37
C ASP A 193 27.91 -10.81 -22.23
N GLY A 194 27.39 -10.43 -21.03
CA GLY A 194 27.34 -9.07 -20.57
C GLY A 194 27.08 -9.06 -19.06
N ALA A 195 28.13 -8.90 -18.27
CA ALA A 195 28.09 -8.88 -16.81
C ALA A 195 27.25 -7.71 -16.28
N GLY A 196 26.04 -8.02 -15.82
CA GLY A 196 25.15 -7.19 -15.02
C GLY A 196 24.18 -8.13 -14.34
N ALA A 197 24.51 -8.58 -13.12
CA ALA A 197 23.62 -9.45 -12.35
C ALA A 197 22.30 -8.72 -12.10
N HIS A 198 21.25 -9.11 -12.83
CA HIS A 198 19.89 -8.61 -12.65
C HIS A 198 19.36 -9.06 -11.28
N VAL A 199 19.21 -8.12 -10.36
CA VAL A 199 18.68 -8.33 -8.98
C VAL A 199 17.26 -8.91 -9.00
N THR A 200 16.50 -8.73 -10.09
CA THR A 200 15.10 -9.17 -10.22
C THR A 200 14.91 -10.66 -10.53
N SER A 201 15.97 -11.37 -10.94
CA SER A 201 15.87 -12.79 -11.37
C SER A 201 16.10 -13.81 -10.24
N GLU A 202 16.22 -13.38 -8.98
CA GLU A 202 16.46 -14.29 -7.87
C GLU A 202 15.21 -15.14 -7.56
N PRO A 203 15.30 -16.48 -7.58
CA PRO A 203 14.11 -17.37 -7.43
C PRO A 203 13.35 -17.19 -6.10
N TRP A 204 14.00 -16.63 -5.06
CA TRP A 204 13.36 -16.39 -3.78
C TRP A 204 12.34 -15.24 -3.86
N ARG A 205 12.56 -14.22 -4.70
CA ARG A 205 11.66 -13.06 -4.84
C ARG A 205 10.27 -13.47 -5.32
N GLY A 206 10.20 -14.32 -6.32
CA GLY A 206 8.93 -14.87 -6.82
C GLY A 206 8.17 -15.66 -5.74
N ARG A 207 8.89 -16.50 -4.96
CA ARG A 207 8.28 -17.23 -3.84
C ARG A 207 7.80 -16.28 -2.71
N ALA A 208 8.63 -15.29 -2.37
CA ALA A 208 8.28 -14.32 -1.35
C ALA A 208 7.03 -13.50 -1.75
N ARG A 209 6.99 -13.04 -3.01
CA ARG A 209 5.82 -12.32 -3.57
C ARG A 209 4.56 -13.18 -3.52
N ALA A 210 4.65 -14.44 -3.95
CA ALA A 210 3.52 -15.37 -3.90
C ALA A 210 3.04 -15.61 -2.46
N ALA A 211 3.94 -15.78 -1.49
CA ALA A 211 3.59 -15.97 -0.08
C ALA A 211 2.93 -14.73 0.55
N LEU A 212 3.36 -13.52 0.17
CA LEU A 212 2.70 -12.27 0.58
C LEU A 212 1.28 -12.19 0.00
N LEU A 213 1.11 -12.40 -1.31
CA LEU A 213 -0.20 -12.40 -1.97
C LEU A 213 -1.16 -13.45 -1.39
N ALA A 214 -0.63 -14.63 -1.00
CA ALA A 214 -1.39 -15.68 -0.32
C ALA A 214 -1.64 -15.38 1.18
N ARG A 215 -1.06 -14.30 1.74
CA ARG A 215 -1.07 -13.97 3.18
C ARG A 215 -0.45 -15.06 4.07
N GLU A 216 0.47 -15.84 3.53
CA GLU A 216 1.25 -16.86 4.22
C GLU A 216 2.53 -16.29 4.86
N ALA A 217 2.94 -15.09 4.44
CA ALA A 217 4.08 -14.36 4.98
C ALA A 217 3.72 -12.89 5.22
N THR A 218 4.54 -12.21 6.04
CA THR A 218 4.54 -10.75 6.20
C THR A 218 5.78 -10.17 5.54
N LEU A 219 5.73 -8.89 5.15
CA LEU A 219 6.92 -8.21 4.62
C LEU A 219 8.07 -8.27 5.64
N ALA A 220 7.76 -8.13 6.93
CA ALA A 220 8.73 -8.28 8.01
C ALA A 220 9.44 -9.65 7.98
N GLY A 221 8.68 -10.73 7.78
CA GLY A 221 9.23 -12.09 7.63
C GLY A 221 10.13 -12.22 6.41
N VAL A 222 9.69 -11.72 5.26
CA VAL A 222 10.45 -11.73 4.00
C VAL A 222 11.78 -10.99 4.15
N LEU A 223 11.76 -9.76 4.67
CA LEU A 223 12.97 -8.96 4.83
C LEU A 223 13.98 -9.61 5.79
N ARG A 224 13.49 -10.12 6.94
CA ARG A 224 14.36 -10.83 7.90
C ARG A 224 15.00 -12.08 7.28
N GLN A 225 14.23 -12.90 6.57
CA GLN A 225 14.73 -14.13 5.94
C GLN A 225 15.76 -13.82 4.84
N ALA A 226 15.55 -12.74 4.09
CA ALA A 226 16.45 -12.34 3.02
C ALA A 226 17.65 -11.50 3.50
N GLY A 227 17.73 -11.12 4.79
CA GLY A 227 18.77 -10.24 5.33
C GLY A 227 18.71 -8.82 4.74
N LEU A 228 17.51 -8.34 4.44
CA LEU A 228 17.26 -7.06 3.81
C LEU A 228 16.69 -6.04 4.79
N VAL A 229 16.89 -4.77 4.44
CA VAL A 229 16.41 -3.58 5.14
C VAL A 229 15.52 -2.80 4.18
N ALA A 230 14.33 -2.41 4.62
CA ALA A 230 13.44 -1.58 3.82
C ALA A 230 14.06 -0.19 3.58
N ARG A 231 13.95 0.32 2.36
CA ARG A 231 14.49 1.61 1.93
C ARG A 231 13.40 2.67 1.91
N THR A 232 13.00 3.13 3.09
CA THR A 232 11.97 4.18 3.23
C THR A 232 12.46 5.55 2.77
N ASP A 233 13.78 5.74 2.64
CA ASP A 233 14.41 6.90 2.03
C ASP A 233 14.16 7.04 0.52
N LEU A 234 13.70 5.97 -0.14
CA LEU A 234 13.28 5.99 -1.54
C LEU A 234 11.82 6.42 -1.72
N LEU A 235 11.10 6.66 -0.63
CA LEU A 235 9.72 7.15 -0.66
C LEU A 235 9.66 8.67 -0.42
N GLY A 236 8.90 9.37 -1.25
CA GLY A 236 8.48 10.75 -1.02
C GLY A 236 7.00 10.80 -0.67
N TYR A 237 6.59 11.60 0.32
CA TYR A 237 5.16 11.77 0.62
C TYR A 237 4.52 12.70 -0.40
N HIS A 238 3.49 12.21 -1.10
CA HIS A 238 2.91 12.89 -2.26
C HIS A 238 1.56 13.56 -1.96
N ALA A 239 0.58 12.80 -1.44
CA ALA A 239 -0.78 13.28 -1.22
C ALA A 239 -1.50 12.43 -0.16
N HIS A 240 -2.60 13.00 0.38
CA HIS A 240 -3.47 12.30 1.34
C HIS A 240 -4.93 12.46 0.92
N TRP A 241 -5.56 11.35 0.55
CA TRP A 241 -6.94 11.34 0.08
C TRP A 241 -7.80 10.41 0.93
N ILE A 242 -8.94 10.93 1.39
CA ILE A 242 -9.96 10.12 2.06
C ILE A 242 -11.13 9.93 1.11
N THR A 243 -11.61 8.71 0.97
CA THR A 243 -12.79 8.41 0.16
C THR A 243 -13.99 9.21 0.68
N PRO A 244 -14.84 9.79 -0.19
CA PRO A 244 -16.02 10.55 0.20
C PRO A 244 -16.91 9.82 1.22
N GLU A 245 -17.54 10.57 2.12
CA GLU A 245 -18.36 10.01 3.20
C GLU A 245 -19.56 9.22 2.71
N ILE A 246 -20.07 9.54 1.55
CA ILE A 246 -21.18 8.87 0.89
C ILE A 246 -20.88 7.44 0.42
N GLU A 247 -19.60 7.10 0.29
CA GLU A 247 -19.23 5.79 -0.22
C GLU A 247 -19.30 4.71 0.88
N PRO A 248 -19.87 3.53 0.58
CA PRO A 248 -20.05 2.47 1.57
C PRO A 248 -18.71 1.78 1.94
N ARG A 249 -17.70 1.93 1.10
CA ARG A 249 -16.32 1.45 1.35
C ARG A 249 -15.39 2.62 1.25
N ARG A 250 -14.72 2.92 2.35
CA ARG A 250 -13.85 4.09 2.43
C ARG A 250 -12.45 3.72 2.79
N TYR A 251 -11.52 4.45 2.20
CA TYR A 251 -10.09 4.35 2.45
C TYR A 251 -9.55 5.71 2.84
N ASP A 252 -8.65 5.71 3.80
CA ASP A 252 -7.80 6.81 4.21
C ASP A 252 -6.42 6.54 3.61
N THR A 253 -6.18 7.11 2.41
CA THR A 253 -5.09 6.69 1.54
C THR A 253 -3.97 7.70 1.50
N HIS A 254 -2.80 7.28 1.95
CA HIS A 254 -1.55 8.01 1.83
C HIS A 254 -0.84 7.64 0.53
N PHE A 255 -0.57 8.64 -0.31
CA PHE A 255 0.12 8.47 -1.59
C PHE A 255 1.60 8.78 -1.42
N PHE A 256 2.44 7.87 -1.90
CA PHE A 256 3.88 8.04 -1.93
C PHE A 256 4.37 8.07 -3.37
N THR A 257 5.46 8.79 -3.64
CA THR A 257 6.19 8.69 -4.91
C THR A 257 7.46 7.88 -4.68
N ALA A 258 7.77 6.96 -5.58
CA ALA A 258 9.03 6.21 -5.57
C ALA A 258 9.64 6.20 -6.97
N VAL A 259 10.97 6.39 -7.07
CA VAL A 259 11.69 6.15 -8.32
C VAL A 259 12.00 4.67 -8.43
N LEU A 260 11.78 4.09 -9.60
CA LEU A 260 12.18 2.71 -9.89
C LEU A 260 13.69 2.56 -9.64
N PRO A 261 14.11 1.70 -8.68
CA PRO A 261 15.52 1.52 -8.40
C PRO A 261 16.27 0.93 -9.60
N GLU A 262 17.55 1.26 -9.71
CA GLU A 262 18.40 0.71 -10.76
C GLU A 262 18.45 -0.83 -10.69
N GLY A 263 18.27 -1.48 -11.84
CA GLY A 263 18.21 -2.94 -11.94
C GLY A 263 16.84 -3.56 -11.62
N GLU A 264 15.91 -2.82 -11.01
CA GLU A 264 14.54 -3.30 -10.78
C GLU A 264 13.69 -3.19 -12.06
N ARG A 265 12.70 -4.07 -12.16
CA ARG A 265 11.70 -4.05 -13.24
C ARG A 265 10.32 -4.21 -12.64
N ALA A 266 9.44 -3.28 -12.96
CA ALA A 266 8.02 -3.45 -12.65
C ALA A 266 7.39 -4.35 -13.72
N ASP A 267 6.66 -5.35 -13.26
CA ASP A 267 5.80 -6.19 -14.08
C ASP A 267 4.31 -5.93 -13.72
N GLY A 268 3.41 -6.41 -14.54
CA GLY A 268 1.97 -6.36 -14.29
C GLY A 268 1.41 -7.71 -13.88
N GLU A 269 2.24 -8.62 -13.37
CA GLU A 269 1.87 -9.99 -13.04
C GLU A 269 1.13 -10.06 -11.69
N THR A 270 -0.08 -9.55 -11.65
CA THR A 270 -0.97 -9.60 -10.48
C THR A 270 -2.36 -10.07 -10.89
N SER A 271 -3.05 -10.75 -9.99
CA SER A 271 -4.46 -11.15 -10.21
C SER A 271 -5.45 -9.98 -10.12
N GLU A 272 -5.00 -8.82 -9.68
CA GLU A 272 -5.82 -7.62 -9.50
C GLU A 272 -5.86 -6.70 -10.72
N ALA A 273 -4.94 -6.89 -11.69
CA ALA A 273 -4.85 -6.09 -12.89
C ALA A 273 -4.90 -6.92 -14.17
N ASP A 274 -5.67 -6.45 -15.16
CA ASP A 274 -5.72 -7.04 -16.50
C ASP A 274 -4.54 -6.61 -17.37
N ARG A 275 -3.97 -5.44 -17.06
CA ARG A 275 -2.89 -4.80 -17.83
C ARG A 275 -2.13 -3.83 -16.94
N ALA A 276 -0.85 -3.67 -17.22
CA ALA A 276 -0.01 -2.61 -16.66
C ALA A 276 0.87 -2.01 -17.75
N GLU A 277 1.20 -0.72 -17.62
CA GLU A 277 2.12 -0.07 -18.54
C GLU A 277 2.85 1.12 -17.91
N TRP A 278 4.01 1.44 -18.47
CA TRP A 278 4.68 2.71 -18.27
C TRP A 278 4.13 3.72 -19.27
N ILE A 279 3.72 4.87 -18.77
CA ILE A 279 3.11 5.91 -19.60
C ILE A 279 3.53 7.29 -19.12
N ARG A 280 3.68 8.23 -20.05
CA ARG A 280 3.87 9.64 -19.68
C ARG A 280 2.60 10.22 -19.06
N PRO A 281 2.72 11.02 -17.98
CA PRO A 281 1.57 11.62 -17.30
C PRO A 281 0.63 12.37 -18.24
N GLU A 282 1.18 13.19 -19.15
CA GLU A 282 0.37 13.99 -20.09
C GLU A 282 -0.41 13.09 -21.07
N ARG A 283 0.20 11.97 -21.49
CA ARG A 283 -0.47 11.01 -22.36
C ARG A 283 -1.61 10.29 -21.62
N ALA A 284 -1.39 9.90 -20.37
CA ALA A 284 -2.43 9.28 -19.54
C ALA A 284 -3.62 10.23 -19.37
N LEU A 285 -3.37 11.50 -19.02
CA LEU A 285 -4.41 12.53 -18.89
C LEU A 285 -5.18 12.75 -20.19
N ALA A 286 -4.49 12.75 -21.33
CA ALA A 286 -5.12 12.99 -22.64
C ALA A 286 -5.94 11.78 -23.15
N THR A 287 -5.52 10.55 -22.85
CA THR A 287 -6.09 9.34 -23.48
C THR A 287 -6.94 8.46 -22.58
N MET A 288 -6.88 8.66 -21.25
CA MET A 288 -7.50 7.78 -20.26
C MET A 288 -8.43 8.51 -19.29
N ALA A 289 -8.82 9.74 -19.54
CA ALA A 289 -9.58 10.59 -18.61
C ALA A 289 -10.79 9.87 -17.97
N GLU A 290 -11.52 9.07 -18.75
CA GLU A 290 -12.69 8.31 -18.24
C GLU A 290 -12.32 7.15 -17.33
N ALA A 291 -11.09 6.62 -17.43
CA ALA A 291 -10.61 5.52 -16.61
C ALA A 291 -9.91 6.01 -15.32
N LEU A 292 -9.59 7.29 -15.23
CA LEU A 292 -8.88 7.87 -14.08
C LEU A 292 -9.85 8.29 -12.97
N MET A 293 -9.39 8.14 -11.73
CA MET A 293 -10.08 8.69 -10.55
C MET A 293 -9.47 10.04 -10.16
N PRO A 294 -10.20 10.91 -9.44
CA PRO A 294 -9.70 12.22 -9.04
C PRO A 294 -8.29 12.22 -8.41
N PRO A 295 -7.94 11.32 -7.47
CA PRO A 295 -6.58 11.25 -6.94
C PRO A 295 -5.53 10.93 -8.00
N THR A 296 -5.86 10.03 -8.93
CA THR A 296 -4.95 9.66 -10.02
C THR A 296 -4.74 10.82 -10.99
N ILE A 297 -5.81 11.55 -11.33
CA ILE A 297 -5.71 12.75 -12.18
C ILE A 297 -4.81 13.79 -11.51
N ALA A 298 -5.06 14.09 -10.25
CA ALA A 298 -4.29 15.05 -9.47
C ALA A 298 -2.79 14.72 -9.43
N ALA A 299 -2.47 13.46 -9.13
CA ALA A 299 -1.09 13.00 -9.14
C ALA A 299 -0.44 13.11 -10.53
N LEU A 300 -1.14 12.70 -11.60
CA LEU A 300 -0.62 12.79 -12.97
C LEU A 300 -0.36 14.24 -13.39
N GLU A 301 -1.21 15.19 -13.00
CA GLU A 301 -1.00 16.60 -13.27
C GLU A 301 0.25 17.16 -12.58
N ASP A 302 0.48 16.74 -11.34
CA ASP A 302 1.70 17.08 -10.61
C ASP A 302 2.94 16.50 -11.28
N LEU A 303 2.89 15.22 -11.67
CA LEU A 303 3.99 14.54 -12.34
C LEU A 303 4.30 15.14 -13.70
N ALA A 304 3.30 15.62 -14.44
CA ALA A 304 3.48 16.26 -15.75
C ALA A 304 4.34 17.53 -15.69
N THR A 305 4.52 18.13 -14.52
CA THR A 305 5.37 19.30 -14.32
C THR A 305 6.85 18.95 -14.05
N ALA A 306 7.14 17.68 -13.74
CA ALA A 306 8.47 17.25 -13.33
C ALA A 306 9.38 17.00 -14.53
N ARG A 307 10.66 17.38 -14.39
CA ARG A 307 11.68 17.14 -15.41
C ARG A 307 12.39 15.80 -15.22
N ARG A 308 12.51 15.32 -13.97
CA ARG A 308 13.21 14.09 -13.60
C ARG A 308 12.44 13.37 -12.51
N ALA A 309 12.40 12.06 -12.60
CA ALA A 309 11.76 11.21 -11.58
C ALA A 309 12.32 11.47 -10.17
N ALA A 310 13.62 11.67 -10.04
CA ALA A 310 14.27 11.94 -8.75
C ALA A 310 13.82 13.23 -8.05
N ASP A 311 13.32 14.20 -8.80
CA ASP A 311 12.83 15.46 -8.22
C ASP A 311 11.52 15.26 -7.47
N LEU A 312 10.72 14.29 -7.87
CA LEU A 312 9.43 13.93 -7.26
C LEU A 312 9.56 13.32 -5.87
N VAL A 313 10.57 12.49 -5.63
CA VAL A 313 10.82 11.87 -4.31
C VAL A 313 11.34 12.89 -3.30
N ARG A 314 12.07 13.91 -3.74
CA ARG A 314 12.62 14.96 -2.88
C ARG A 314 11.60 16.01 -2.48
N LEU A 315 10.47 16.09 -3.18
CA LEU A 315 9.38 17.03 -2.87
C LEU A 315 8.75 16.65 -1.53
N ARG A 316 9.25 17.26 -0.45
CA ARG A 316 8.58 17.27 0.85
C ARG A 316 7.53 18.36 0.79
N ARG A 317 6.26 17.95 0.78
CA ARG A 317 5.12 18.88 0.80
C ARG A 317 4.49 18.85 2.19
N ASP A 318 3.99 19.98 2.62
CA ASP A 318 2.97 20.01 3.65
C ASP A 318 1.68 19.47 3.02
N VAL A 319 1.43 18.17 3.23
CA VAL A 319 0.32 17.48 2.60
C VAL A 319 -0.95 17.76 3.37
N THR A 320 -1.90 18.40 2.69
CA THR A 320 -3.25 18.62 3.24
C THR A 320 -4.12 17.42 2.94
N VAL A 321 -4.94 17.00 3.92
CA VAL A 321 -5.94 15.95 3.73
C VAL A 321 -7.01 16.40 2.75
N ILE A 322 -7.26 15.61 1.72
CA ILE A 322 -8.28 15.86 0.71
C ILE A 322 -9.45 14.90 0.94
N LEU A 323 -10.58 15.46 1.33
CA LEU A 323 -11.86 14.75 1.46
C LEU A 323 -12.82 15.33 0.40
N PRO A 324 -13.05 14.66 -0.73
CA PRO A 324 -13.97 15.14 -1.74
C PRO A 324 -15.41 15.13 -1.24
N VAL A 325 -16.15 16.20 -1.56
CA VAL A 325 -17.55 16.36 -1.19
C VAL A 325 -18.40 16.33 -2.46
N PRO A 326 -19.42 15.46 -2.55
CA PRO A 326 -20.34 15.45 -3.69
C PRO A 326 -21.17 16.75 -3.69
N HIS A 327 -21.39 17.32 -4.89
CA HIS A 327 -22.30 18.45 -5.06
C HIS A 327 -22.90 18.44 -6.46
N ARG A 328 -24.01 19.15 -6.63
CA ARG A 328 -24.69 19.25 -7.93
C ARG A 328 -23.99 20.24 -8.86
N VAL A 329 -23.89 19.84 -10.14
CA VAL A 329 -23.41 20.72 -11.23
C VAL A 329 -24.38 20.53 -12.41
N GLY A 330 -25.24 21.53 -12.63
CA GLY A 330 -26.35 21.39 -13.58
C GLY A 330 -27.27 20.22 -13.18
N ASP A 331 -27.54 19.33 -14.14
CA ASP A 331 -28.34 18.12 -13.90
C ASP A 331 -27.49 16.93 -13.42
N GLY A 332 -26.18 17.10 -13.22
CA GLY A 332 -25.24 16.06 -12.85
C GLY A 332 -24.61 16.27 -11.46
N TRP A 333 -23.59 15.46 -11.19
CA TRP A 333 -22.83 15.49 -9.94
C TRP A 333 -21.34 15.64 -10.20
N ALA A 334 -20.67 16.31 -9.30
CA ALA A 334 -19.21 16.42 -9.27
C ALA A 334 -18.70 16.19 -7.85
N MET A 335 -17.43 15.80 -7.74
CA MET A 335 -16.70 15.79 -6.48
C MET A 335 -15.89 17.07 -6.36
N ARG A 336 -16.23 17.88 -5.37
CA ARG A 336 -15.49 19.10 -5.02
C ARG A 336 -14.37 18.77 -4.06
N VAL A 337 -13.19 19.24 -4.37
CA VAL A 337 -12.03 19.15 -3.48
C VAL A 337 -11.48 20.55 -3.19
N ALA A 338 -10.90 20.74 -2.01
CA ALA A 338 -10.02 21.87 -1.78
C ALA A 338 -8.78 21.69 -2.65
N THR A 339 -8.27 22.75 -3.27
CA THR A 339 -7.02 22.68 -4.03
C THR A 339 -5.86 22.43 -3.09
N TRP A 340 -4.98 21.56 -3.48
CA TRP A 340 -3.74 21.19 -2.81
C TRP A 340 -2.56 22.06 -3.25
#